data_7daea2960eb2b6120d6c829ad5b5bcb7
#
_entry.id   7daea2960eb2b6120d6c829ad5b5bcb7
#
_cell.length_a   1.000
_cell.length_b   1.000
_cell.length_c   1.000
_cell.angle_alpha   90.00
_cell.angle_beta   90.00
_cell.angle_gamma   90.00
#
_symmetry.space_group_name_H-M   'P 1'
#
loop_
_entity.id
_entity.type
_entity.pdbx_description
1 polymer ?
#
loop_
_entity_poly.entity_id
_entity_poly.type
_entity_poly.pdbx_seq_one_letter_code
_entity_poly.pdbx_strand_id
1 'polypeptide(L)'
;MRVERLADRRVFITGMGIVSPMGHGVAETLTSLQAAASGIRPLTLFPCPFDTPLPVGEVRDLPNGDDFPRTHQLALAATREALGEAQSAPDMVIMGVTTGGMLSTENYMKQGHRQPRFSPYHAAGSVADVVAEACRCRGPVLTVSTACSSGAVGIKLALEILRRGTFRSVLVGGAD
;
A
#
# COMPACT_ATOMS: atom_id res chain seq x y z
N MET A 1 -12.19 -19.42 -34.71
CA MET A 1 -11.73 -19.00 -33.39
C MET A 1 -12.32 -17.60 -33.14
N ARG A 2 -13.39 -17.49 -32.27
CA ARG A 2 -13.99 -16.19 -31.96
C ARG A 2 -12.98 -15.43 -31.10
N VAL A 3 -12.47 -14.33 -31.59
CA VAL A 3 -11.76 -13.35 -30.75
C VAL A 3 -12.83 -12.73 -29.85
N GLU A 4 -13.00 -13.27 -28.63
CA GLU A 4 -13.79 -12.59 -27.60
C GLU A 4 -13.19 -11.20 -27.43
N ARG A 5 -14.01 -10.18 -27.63
CA ARG A 5 -13.58 -8.80 -27.43
C ARG A 5 -13.13 -8.69 -25.96
N LEU A 6 -11.90 -8.28 -25.73
CA LEU A 6 -11.29 -8.07 -24.42
C LEU A 6 -12.18 -7.22 -23.46
N ALA A 7 -13.07 -6.42 -24.03
CA ALA A 7 -14.03 -5.59 -23.30
C ALA A 7 -15.13 -6.37 -22.57
N ASP A 8 -15.40 -7.63 -22.93
CA ASP A 8 -16.55 -8.39 -22.42
C ASP A 8 -16.19 -9.24 -21.17
N ARG A 9 -14.91 -9.35 -20.82
CA ARG A 9 -14.51 -10.11 -19.64
C ARG A 9 -14.78 -9.31 -18.36
N ARG A 10 -15.69 -9.81 -17.54
CA ARG A 10 -15.97 -9.22 -16.22
C ARG A 10 -14.81 -9.51 -15.26
N VAL A 11 -14.43 -8.50 -14.49
CA VAL A 11 -13.43 -8.58 -13.42
C VAL A 11 -14.14 -8.26 -12.11
N PHE A 12 -13.84 -9.01 -11.06
CA PHE A 12 -14.47 -8.88 -9.76
C PHE A 12 -13.43 -8.50 -8.71
N ILE A 13 -13.83 -7.66 -7.75
CA ILE A 13 -13.09 -7.42 -6.53
C ILE A 13 -13.46 -8.55 -5.56
N THR A 14 -12.50 -9.36 -5.16
CA THR A 14 -12.71 -10.53 -4.29
C THR A 14 -12.23 -10.30 -2.86
N GLY A 15 -11.49 -9.23 -2.63
CA GLY A 15 -11.05 -8.81 -1.30
C GLY A 15 -10.66 -7.35 -1.29
N MET A 16 -10.80 -6.71 -0.16
CA MET A 16 -10.41 -5.33 0.08
C MET A 16 -9.74 -5.21 1.44
N GLY A 17 -8.79 -4.28 1.54
CA GLY A 17 -8.17 -3.94 2.81
C GLY A 17 -7.77 -2.48 2.80
N ILE A 18 -7.92 -1.82 3.94
CA ILE A 18 -7.59 -0.42 4.12
C ILE A 18 -7.02 -0.18 5.50
N VAL A 19 -6.01 0.68 5.55
CA VAL A 19 -5.50 1.26 6.80
C VAL A 19 -5.41 2.75 6.62
N SER A 20 -6.09 3.48 7.47
CA SER A 20 -6.16 4.93 7.38
C SER A 20 -6.30 5.56 8.78
N PRO A 21 -6.18 6.89 8.90
CA PRO A 21 -6.47 7.60 10.16
C PRO A 21 -7.91 7.44 10.65
N MET A 22 -8.80 6.87 9.83
CA MET A 22 -10.21 6.66 10.14
C MET A 22 -10.52 5.24 10.60
N GLY A 23 -9.56 4.31 10.46
CA GLY A 23 -9.75 2.92 10.92
C GLY A 23 -8.70 1.97 10.36
N HIS A 24 -8.56 0.84 11.07
CA HIS A 24 -7.67 -0.27 10.73
C HIS A 24 -8.51 -1.40 10.14
N GLY A 25 -9.01 -1.20 8.95
CA GLY A 25 -9.82 -2.15 8.22
C GLY A 25 -11.04 -1.52 7.56
N VAL A 26 -11.66 -2.29 6.67
CA VAL A 26 -12.84 -1.87 5.91
C VAL A 26 -14.01 -1.58 6.84
N ALA A 27 -14.25 -2.41 7.84
CA ALA A 27 -15.38 -2.26 8.76
C ALA A 27 -15.29 -0.98 9.61
N GLU A 28 -14.12 -0.72 10.21
CA GLU A 28 -13.90 0.50 11.00
C GLU A 28 -13.97 1.75 10.14
N THR A 29 -13.32 1.71 8.96
CA THR A 29 -13.35 2.82 8.01
C THR A 29 -14.78 3.14 7.57
N LEU A 30 -15.58 2.12 7.27
CA LEU A 30 -16.99 2.30 6.90
C LEU A 30 -17.80 2.93 8.05
N THR A 31 -17.62 2.45 9.28
CA THR A 31 -18.25 3.01 10.47
C THR A 31 -17.89 4.48 10.65
N SER A 32 -16.62 4.82 10.53
CA SER A 32 -16.14 6.20 10.63
C SER A 32 -16.72 7.10 9.54
N LEU A 33 -16.79 6.62 8.30
CA LEU A 33 -17.39 7.33 7.17
C LEU A 33 -18.89 7.58 7.41
N GLN A 34 -19.63 6.58 7.88
CA GLN A 34 -21.07 6.70 8.18
C GLN A 34 -21.34 7.70 9.32
N ALA A 35 -20.43 7.76 10.29
CA ALA A 35 -20.48 8.72 11.40
C ALA A 35 -19.96 10.12 11.03
N ALA A 36 -19.54 10.35 9.78
CA ALA A 36 -18.85 11.58 9.34
C ALA A 36 -17.65 11.94 10.26
N ALA A 37 -16.99 10.93 10.82
CA ALA A 37 -15.84 11.13 11.71
C ALA A 37 -14.63 11.64 10.93
N SER A 38 -13.83 12.50 11.59
CA SER A 38 -12.57 12.98 11.01
C SER A 38 -11.39 12.23 11.61
N GLY A 39 -10.51 11.75 10.74
CA GLY A 39 -9.21 11.20 11.12
C GLY A 39 -8.10 12.25 11.29
N ILE A 40 -8.42 13.55 11.07
CA ILE A 40 -7.45 14.63 11.19
C ILE A 40 -7.27 15.00 12.66
N ARG A 41 -6.03 14.94 13.14
CA ARG A 41 -5.64 15.18 14.54
C ARG A 41 -4.29 15.89 14.60
N PRO A 42 -3.89 16.47 15.74
CA PRO A 42 -2.54 16.97 15.92
C PRO A 42 -1.48 15.91 15.64
N LEU A 43 -0.40 16.30 14.94
CA LEU A 43 0.77 15.46 14.69
C LEU A 43 1.38 14.96 15.99
N THR A 44 1.65 13.65 16.07
CA THR A 44 2.34 13.03 17.21
C THR A 44 3.54 12.16 16.80
N LEU A 45 3.69 11.85 15.53
CA LEU A 45 4.69 10.91 15.02
C LEU A 45 6.15 11.41 15.21
N PHE A 46 6.33 12.73 15.20
CA PHE A 46 7.63 13.37 15.45
C PHE A 46 7.43 14.78 16.02
N PRO A 47 8.45 15.37 16.68
CA PRO A 47 8.36 16.71 17.23
C PRO A 47 8.05 17.75 16.14
N CYS A 48 7.02 18.54 16.38
CA CYS A 48 6.67 19.65 15.49
C CYS A 48 7.54 20.87 15.84
N PRO A 49 8.23 21.50 14.87
CA PRO A 49 9.03 22.71 15.11
C PRO A 49 8.20 23.98 15.25
N PHE A 50 6.88 23.89 15.11
CA PHE A 50 5.96 25.02 15.21
C PHE A 50 5.21 24.99 16.53
N ASP A 51 4.90 26.19 17.07
CA ASP A 51 4.14 26.33 18.32
C ASP A 51 2.69 25.86 18.18
N THR A 52 2.15 25.89 16.96
CA THR A 52 0.80 25.41 16.67
C THR A 52 0.86 23.97 16.17
N PRO A 53 0.10 23.04 16.76
CA PRO A 53 0.04 21.66 16.29
C PRO A 53 -0.45 21.56 14.84
N LEU A 54 0.27 20.83 14.01
CA LEU A 54 -0.13 20.59 12.63
C LEU A 54 -1.26 19.55 12.57
N PRO A 55 -2.38 19.87 11.89
CA PRO A 55 -3.46 18.91 11.67
C PRO A 55 -3.05 17.91 10.56
N VAL A 56 -2.97 16.63 10.91
CA VAL A 56 -2.54 15.56 10.00
C VAL A 56 -3.45 14.34 10.09
N GLY A 57 -3.49 13.56 9.02
CA GLY A 57 -4.07 12.23 9.00
C GLY A 57 -3.02 11.19 9.39
N GLU A 58 -2.84 10.95 10.68
CA GLU A 58 -1.87 10.00 11.21
C GLU A 58 -2.54 8.68 11.57
N VAL A 59 -2.07 7.57 10.97
CA VAL A 59 -2.45 6.22 11.40
C VAL A 59 -1.72 5.94 12.71
N ARG A 60 -2.47 5.70 13.78
CA ARG A 60 -1.94 5.33 15.10
C ARG A 60 -2.04 3.83 15.28
N ASP A 61 -1.35 3.32 16.30
CA ASP A 61 -1.47 1.92 16.75
C ASP A 61 -1.19 0.87 15.65
N LEU A 62 -0.32 1.24 14.67
CA LEU A 62 0.24 0.20 13.81
C LEU A 62 1.01 -0.78 14.69
N PRO A 63 0.86 -2.11 14.45
CA PRO A 63 1.69 -3.09 15.12
C PRO A 63 3.16 -2.69 14.94
N ASN A 64 3.83 -2.40 16.04
CA ASN A 64 5.26 -2.08 16.02
C ASN A 64 6.02 -3.33 15.56
N GLY A 65 6.32 -3.40 14.28
CA GLY A 65 7.31 -4.30 13.73
C GLY A 65 8.48 -3.43 13.29
N ASP A 66 9.57 -3.42 14.06
CA ASP A 66 10.76 -2.61 13.74
C ASP A 66 11.46 -3.05 12.45
N ASP A 67 11.01 -4.16 11.84
CA ASP A 67 11.65 -4.76 10.69
C ASP A 67 11.42 -4.01 9.38
N PHE A 68 10.33 -3.24 9.26
CA PHE A 68 9.95 -2.56 8.03
C PHE A 68 9.64 -1.07 8.23
N PRO A 69 9.97 -0.21 7.24
CA PRO A 69 9.52 1.18 7.24
C PRO A 69 8.00 1.30 7.32
N ARG A 70 7.52 2.42 7.85
CA ARG A 70 6.10 2.67 8.08
C ARG A 70 5.21 2.44 6.84
N THR A 71 5.63 2.91 5.66
CA THR A 71 4.90 2.70 4.41
C THR A 71 4.71 1.21 4.11
N HIS A 72 5.75 0.40 4.34
CA HIS A 72 5.67 -1.07 4.18
C HIS A 72 4.71 -1.70 5.18
N GLN A 73 4.73 -1.25 6.44
CA GLN A 73 3.82 -1.75 7.47
C GLN A 73 2.36 -1.46 7.13
N LEU A 74 2.05 -0.25 6.64
CA LEU A 74 0.72 0.13 6.16
C LEU A 74 0.26 -0.76 5.01
N ALA A 75 1.13 -0.95 4.01
CA ALA A 75 0.86 -1.82 2.86
C ALA A 75 0.60 -3.27 3.28
N LEU A 76 1.42 -3.81 4.19
CA LEU A 76 1.26 -5.17 4.70
C LEU A 76 -0.04 -5.35 5.49
N ALA A 77 -0.41 -4.38 6.32
CA ALA A 77 -1.64 -4.44 7.10
C ALA A 77 -2.87 -4.48 6.19
N ALA A 78 -2.97 -3.57 5.21
CA ALA A 78 -4.05 -3.58 4.23
C ALA A 78 -4.02 -4.84 3.35
N THR A 79 -2.85 -5.34 2.99
CA THR A 79 -2.71 -6.58 2.21
C THR A 79 -3.24 -7.79 2.96
N ARG A 80 -2.93 -7.92 4.25
CA ARG A 80 -3.43 -9.03 5.09
C ARG A 80 -4.96 -9.05 5.14
N GLU A 81 -5.58 -7.89 5.30
CA GLU A 81 -7.05 -7.79 5.29
C GLU A 81 -7.62 -8.14 3.90
N ALA A 82 -7.05 -7.57 2.82
CA ALA A 82 -7.53 -7.81 1.46
C ALA A 82 -7.46 -9.28 1.04
N LEU A 83 -6.45 -10.00 1.50
CA LEU A 83 -6.30 -11.43 1.24
C LEU A 83 -7.18 -12.27 2.16
N GLY A 84 -7.43 -11.81 3.40
CA GLY A 84 -8.22 -12.54 4.39
C GLY A 84 -7.77 -14.00 4.49
N GLU A 85 -8.72 -14.92 4.30
CA GLU A 85 -8.49 -16.37 4.26
C GLU A 85 -8.23 -16.91 2.84
N ALA A 86 -7.77 -16.06 1.92
CA ALA A 86 -7.49 -16.50 0.55
C ALA A 86 -6.50 -17.66 0.53
N GLN A 87 -6.91 -18.78 -0.09
CA GLN A 87 -6.11 -20.01 -0.12
C GLN A 87 -5.00 -19.99 -1.18
N SER A 88 -5.00 -19.02 -2.07
CA SER A 88 -4.04 -18.93 -3.18
C SER A 88 -3.35 -17.58 -3.25
N ALA A 89 -2.05 -17.60 -3.53
CA ALA A 89 -1.29 -16.39 -3.84
C ALA A 89 -1.84 -15.72 -5.10
N PRO A 90 -1.76 -14.38 -5.20
CA PRO A 90 -2.07 -13.67 -6.43
C PRO A 90 -1.05 -14.01 -7.53
N ASP A 91 -1.52 -14.01 -8.79
CA ASP A 91 -0.65 -14.25 -9.95
C ASP A 91 0.29 -13.06 -10.22
N MET A 92 -0.04 -11.85 -9.71
CA MET A 92 0.72 -10.63 -9.90
C MET A 92 0.46 -9.64 -8.77
N VAL A 93 1.43 -8.80 -8.47
CA VAL A 93 1.31 -7.67 -7.53
C VAL A 93 1.57 -6.35 -8.26
N ILE A 94 0.73 -5.35 -8.01
CA ILE A 94 0.91 -3.98 -8.50
C ILE A 94 0.72 -3.03 -7.32
N MET A 95 1.75 -2.23 -7.00
CA MET A 95 1.67 -1.23 -5.93
C MET A 95 1.90 0.17 -6.47
N GLY A 96 1.00 1.08 -6.11
CA GLY A 96 1.17 2.51 -6.30
C GLY A 96 1.93 3.10 -5.12
N VAL A 97 3.14 3.61 -5.33
CA VAL A 97 4.00 4.13 -4.25
C VAL A 97 4.79 5.33 -4.75
N THR A 98 4.94 6.34 -3.91
CA THR A 98 5.73 7.53 -4.23
C THR A 98 6.96 7.65 -3.32
N THR A 99 6.80 7.52 -2.01
CA THR A 99 7.85 7.82 -1.03
C THR A 99 8.69 6.59 -0.63
N GLY A 100 8.13 5.40 -0.67
CA GLY A 100 8.82 4.17 -0.25
C GLY A 100 9.26 4.23 1.21
N GLY A 101 10.49 3.83 1.47
CA GLY A 101 11.09 3.82 2.82
C GLY A 101 11.91 5.08 3.16
N MET A 102 11.56 6.23 2.60
CA MET A 102 12.31 7.49 2.76
C MET A 102 12.54 7.87 4.24
N LEU A 103 11.52 7.74 5.09
CA LEU A 103 11.64 8.04 6.53
C LEU A 103 12.71 7.20 7.24
N SER A 104 12.81 5.92 6.91
CA SER A 104 13.85 5.05 7.48
C SER A 104 15.25 5.46 7.04
N THR A 105 15.40 5.87 5.78
CA THR A 105 16.66 6.39 5.26
C THR A 105 17.03 7.72 5.91
N GLU A 106 16.06 8.61 6.11
CA GLU A 106 16.27 9.88 6.81
C GLU A 106 16.75 9.66 8.25
N ASN A 107 16.10 8.76 8.98
CA ASN A 107 16.51 8.40 10.34
C ASN A 107 17.91 7.79 10.38
N TYR A 108 18.23 6.90 9.43
CA TYR A 108 19.56 6.34 9.29
C TYR A 108 20.63 7.42 9.07
N MET A 109 20.35 8.40 8.23
CA MET A 109 21.26 9.54 8.00
C MET A 109 21.39 10.45 9.21
N LYS A 110 20.30 10.73 9.93
CA LYS A 110 20.29 11.52 11.18
C LYS A 110 21.16 10.90 12.27
N GLN A 111 21.27 9.59 12.33
CA GLN A 111 22.13 8.85 13.25
C GLN A 111 23.62 8.91 12.90
N GLY A 112 24.02 9.68 11.88
CA GLY A 112 25.41 9.90 11.50
C GLY A 112 26.02 8.80 10.64
N HIS A 113 25.23 7.87 10.14
CA HIS A 113 25.69 6.86 9.19
C HIS A 113 25.96 7.50 7.82
N ARG A 114 27.25 7.68 7.50
CA ARG A 114 27.69 8.33 6.24
C ARG A 114 27.89 7.36 5.07
N GLN A 115 27.67 6.07 5.28
CA GLN A 115 27.84 5.11 4.19
C GLN A 115 26.64 5.10 3.26
N PRO A 116 26.83 5.04 1.93
CA PRO A 116 25.74 5.02 0.95
C PRO A 116 25.00 3.66 0.88
N ARG A 117 25.04 2.86 1.93
CA ARG A 117 24.15 1.72 2.06
C ARG A 117 22.77 2.29 2.42
N PHE A 118 22.07 2.72 1.38
CA PHE A 118 20.65 2.99 1.53
C PHE A 118 19.99 1.82 2.23
N SER A 119 19.06 2.13 3.14
CA SER A 119 18.17 1.10 3.66
C SER A 119 17.67 0.27 2.47
N PRO A 120 17.69 -1.07 2.53
CA PRO A 120 17.18 -1.91 1.44
C PRO A 120 15.74 -1.56 1.04
N TYR A 121 15.04 -0.84 1.93
CA TYR A 121 13.66 -0.41 1.74
C TYR A 121 13.53 1.05 1.27
N HIS A 122 14.62 1.74 0.89
CA HIS A 122 14.54 3.14 0.45
C HIS A 122 13.72 3.31 -0.83
N ALA A 123 13.95 2.45 -1.81
CA ALA A 123 13.29 2.56 -3.11
C ALA A 123 11.77 2.32 -3.01
N ALA A 124 10.98 3.10 -3.76
CA ALA A 124 9.53 2.91 -3.83
C ALA A 124 9.14 1.47 -4.23
N GLY A 125 9.93 0.84 -5.09
CA GLY A 125 9.73 -0.56 -5.51
C GLY A 125 9.77 -1.56 -4.37
N SER A 126 10.52 -1.29 -3.30
CA SER A 126 10.64 -2.22 -2.18
C SER A 126 9.32 -2.50 -1.46
N VAL A 127 8.35 -1.58 -1.52
CA VAL A 127 7.00 -1.81 -0.96
C VAL A 127 6.30 -2.94 -1.71
N ALA A 128 6.37 -2.92 -3.04
CA ALA A 128 5.78 -3.97 -3.87
C ALA A 128 6.48 -5.32 -3.65
N ASP A 129 7.80 -5.33 -3.50
CA ASP A 129 8.59 -6.53 -3.25
C ASP A 129 8.20 -7.18 -1.91
N VAL A 130 8.12 -6.39 -0.83
CA VAL A 130 7.72 -6.86 0.51
C VAL A 130 6.28 -7.38 0.51
N VAL A 131 5.36 -6.70 -0.18
CA VAL A 131 3.97 -7.17 -0.33
C VAL A 131 3.95 -8.49 -1.11
N ALA A 132 4.70 -8.61 -2.20
CA ALA A 132 4.75 -9.83 -3.00
C ALA A 132 5.31 -11.03 -2.22
N GLU A 133 6.35 -10.81 -1.42
CA GLU A 133 6.90 -11.82 -0.53
C GLU A 133 5.86 -12.26 0.51
N ALA A 134 5.21 -11.32 1.17
CA ALA A 134 4.21 -11.59 2.20
C ALA A 134 3.01 -12.40 1.68
N CYS A 135 2.55 -12.13 0.45
CA CYS A 135 1.46 -12.87 -0.19
C CYS A 135 1.94 -14.08 -1.01
N ARG A 136 3.23 -14.41 -0.97
CA ARG A 136 3.85 -15.52 -1.71
C ARG A 136 3.60 -15.44 -3.23
N CYS A 137 3.49 -14.25 -3.79
CA CYS A 137 3.38 -14.05 -5.22
C CYS A 137 4.67 -14.51 -5.91
N ARG A 138 4.54 -15.33 -6.96
CA ARG A 138 5.67 -15.82 -7.77
C ARG A 138 5.69 -15.21 -9.16
N GLY A 139 4.70 -14.41 -9.47
CA GLY A 139 4.57 -13.74 -10.76
C GLY A 139 5.20 -12.34 -10.77
N PRO A 140 4.90 -11.55 -11.79
CA PRO A 140 5.44 -10.20 -11.91
C PRO A 140 5.04 -9.30 -10.75
N VAL A 141 5.98 -8.43 -10.37
CA VAL A 141 5.80 -7.39 -9.35
C VAL A 141 6.05 -6.04 -10.02
N LEU A 142 5.08 -5.15 -9.94
CA LEU A 142 5.17 -3.81 -10.53
C LEU A 142 4.94 -2.72 -9.49
N THR A 143 5.73 -1.67 -9.61
CA THR A 143 5.48 -0.41 -8.89
C THR A 143 5.09 0.67 -9.88
N VAL A 144 4.02 1.38 -9.58
CA VAL A 144 3.53 2.54 -10.33
C VAL A 144 3.74 3.77 -9.48
N SER A 145 4.42 4.78 -10.05
CA SER A 145 4.65 6.05 -9.35
C SER A 145 4.18 7.21 -10.24
N THR A 146 2.97 7.68 -9.96
CA THR A 146 2.32 8.81 -10.63
C THR A 146 1.74 9.78 -9.59
N ALA A 147 2.49 9.99 -8.51
CA ALA A 147 2.10 10.79 -7.35
C ALA A 147 0.74 10.34 -6.78
N CYS A 148 -0.16 11.26 -6.45
CA CYS A 148 -1.46 10.96 -5.81
C CYS A 148 -2.38 10.03 -6.63
N SER A 149 -2.11 9.81 -7.91
CA SER A 149 -2.89 8.91 -8.77
C SER A 149 -2.35 7.49 -8.86
N SER A 150 -1.22 7.17 -8.20
CA SER A 150 -0.51 5.89 -8.34
C SER A 150 -1.42 4.68 -8.09
N GLY A 151 -2.20 4.70 -7.01
CA GLY A 151 -3.13 3.62 -6.69
C GLY A 151 -4.22 3.44 -7.74
N ALA A 152 -4.82 4.53 -8.22
CA ALA A 152 -5.86 4.49 -9.25
C ALA A 152 -5.31 3.98 -10.60
N VAL A 153 -4.10 4.40 -10.97
CA VAL A 153 -3.42 3.91 -12.18
C VAL A 153 -3.09 2.42 -12.04
N GLY A 154 -2.67 1.97 -10.85
CA GLY A 154 -2.47 0.55 -10.55
C GLY A 154 -3.74 -0.27 -10.77
N ILE A 155 -4.89 0.19 -10.25
CA ILE A 155 -6.19 -0.48 -10.43
C ILE A 155 -6.58 -0.54 -11.92
N LYS A 156 -6.40 0.55 -12.66
CA LYS A 156 -6.66 0.57 -14.11
C LYS A 156 -5.80 -0.47 -14.83
N LEU A 157 -4.52 -0.52 -14.51
CA LEU A 157 -3.58 -1.47 -15.12
C LEU A 157 -3.97 -2.93 -14.79
N ALA A 158 -4.30 -3.22 -13.53
CA ALA A 158 -4.78 -4.53 -13.11
C ALA A 158 -6.03 -4.96 -13.89
N LEU A 159 -7.00 -4.05 -14.06
CA LEU A 159 -8.21 -4.30 -14.84
C LEU A 159 -7.91 -4.66 -16.31
N GLU A 160 -7.02 -3.93 -16.95
CA GLU A 160 -6.62 -4.19 -18.33
C GLU A 160 -5.90 -5.54 -18.47
N ILE A 161 -5.00 -5.87 -17.54
CA ILE A 161 -4.24 -7.13 -17.52
C ILE A 161 -5.20 -8.32 -17.34
N LEU A 162 -6.13 -8.23 -16.38
CA LEU A 162 -7.11 -9.28 -16.13
C LEU A 162 -8.08 -9.47 -17.31
N ARG A 163 -8.51 -8.40 -17.97
CA ARG A 163 -9.34 -8.49 -19.18
C ARG A 163 -8.63 -9.17 -20.34
N ARG A 164 -7.32 -8.99 -20.48
CA ARG A 164 -6.50 -9.70 -21.48
C ARG A 164 -6.37 -11.20 -21.18
N GLY A 165 -6.68 -11.63 -19.95
CA GLY A 165 -6.63 -13.04 -19.54
C GLY A 165 -5.24 -13.60 -19.37
N THR A 166 -4.22 -12.77 -19.29
CA THR A 166 -2.84 -13.19 -19.02
C THR A 166 -2.70 -13.73 -17.60
N PHE A 167 -3.39 -13.13 -16.65
CA PHE A 167 -3.45 -13.54 -15.25
C PHE A 167 -4.92 -13.71 -14.81
N ARG A 168 -5.14 -14.51 -13.76
CA ARG A 168 -6.46 -14.76 -13.18
C ARG A 168 -6.73 -13.92 -11.95
N SER A 169 -5.66 -13.54 -11.23
CA SER A 169 -5.74 -12.75 -10.03
C SER A 169 -4.60 -11.73 -9.98
N VAL A 170 -4.91 -10.52 -9.50
CA VAL A 170 -3.93 -9.46 -9.28
C VAL A 170 -4.21 -8.82 -7.93
N LEU A 171 -3.21 -8.75 -7.07
CA LEU A 171 -3.25 -7.90 -5.89
C LEU A 171 -2.80 -6.50 -6.31
N VAL A 172 -3.65 -5.51 -6.10
CA VAL A 172 -3.34 -4.12 -6.43
C VAL A 172 -3.64 -3.20 -5.27
N GLY A 173 -2.76 -2.28 -4.98
CA GLY A 173 -2.92 -1.34 -3.87
C GLY A 173 -2.13 -0.05 -4.06
N GLY A 174 -2.21 0.83 -3.06
CA GLY A 174 -1.40 2.02 -2.93
C GLY A 174 -1.00 2.22 -1.47
N ALA A 175 0.23 2.70 -1.23
CA ALA A 175 0.74 3.01 0.09
C ALA A 175 1.79 4.12 0.01
N ASP A 176 1.65 5.14 0.92
CA ASP A 176 2.61 6.21 1.13
C ASP A 176 2.62 6.68 2.58
#